data_b4d265df49815d070aa07d6241fe505e
#
_entry.id   b4d265df49815d070aa07d6241fe505e
#
_cell.length_a   1.000
_cell.length_b   1.000
_cell.length_c   1.000
_cell.angle_alpha   90.00
_cell.angle_beta   90.00
_cell.angle_gamma   90.00
#
_symmetry.space_group_name_H-M   'P 1'
#
loop_
_entity.id
_entity.type
_entity.pdbx_description
1 polymer ?
#
loop_
_entity_poly.entity_id
_entity_poly.type
_entity_poly.pdbx_seq_one_letter_code
_entity_poly.pdbx_strand_id
1 'polypeptide(L)'
;MKRTASFLTVFVLALVAVHGVAAAPQHKGSATLTGVVLGPDDKPVPHAAVSYQSSGGNAPHAVHADAHGRFTISQLRADNYDMRASGKGVFSEWEKNITVRKGQTKNMTLRLIYAKKVPKAYAKAKPQQ
;
A
#
# COMPACT_ATOMS: atom_id res chain seq x y z
N MET A 1 -2.78 44.77 67.80
CA MET A 1 -1.85 44.01 66.86
C MET A 1 -2.67 43.26 65.85
N LYS A 2 -2.64 43.72 64.64
CA LYS A 2 -3.37 43.10 63.57
C LYS A 2 -2.45 42.08 62.86
N ARG A 3 -2.80 40.82 62.95
CA ARG A 3 -2.13 39.77 62.19
C ARG A 3 -2.80 39.67 60.84
N THR A 4 -2.15 40.15 59.86
CA THR A 4 -2.56 39.92 58.47
C THR A 4 -2.19 38.51 58.11
N ALA A 5 -3.18 37.65 58.01
CA ALA A 5 -2.98 36.33 57.43
C ALA A 5 -2.87 36.50 55.90
N SER A 6 -1.70 36.30 55.39
CA SER A 6 -1.47 36.28 53.98
C SER A 6 -1.93 34.90 53.47
N PHE A 7 -3.09 34.88 52.86
CA PHE A 7 -3.54 33.70 52.13
C PHE A 7 -2.76 33.63 50.80
N LEU A 8 -1.75 32.79 50.81
CA LEU A 8 -1.06 32.42 49.57
C LEU A 8 -1.99 31.53 48.78
N THR A 9 -2.71 32.11 47.85
CA THR A 9 -3.52 31.36 46.93
C THR A 9 -2.55 30.69 45.94
N VAL A 10 -2.27 29.43 46.20
CA VAL A 10 -1.54 28.62 45.25
C VAL A 10 -2.48 28.33 44.07
N PHE A 11 -2.32 29.08 43.01
CA PHE A 11 -2.92 28.74 41.73
C PHE A 11 -2.18 27.50 41.21
N VAL A 12 -2.76 26.33 41.47
CA VAL A 12 -2.35 25.12 40.77
C VAL A 12 -2.88 25.28 39.36
N LEU A 13 -2.03 25.77 38.48
CA LEU A 13 -2.29 25.72 37.04
C LEU A 13 -2.29 24.25 36.66
N ALA A 14 -3.46 23.64 36.61
CA ALA A 14 -3.62 22.34 36.03
C ALA A 14 -3.26 22.47 34.55
N LEU A 15 -2.02 22.12 34.21
CA LEU A 15 -1.60 21.97 32.84
C LEU A 15 -2.36 20.77 32.29
N VAL A 16 -3.50 21.03 31.70
CA VAL A 16 -4.17 20.01 30.88
C VAL A 16 -3.28 19.81 29.68
N ALA A 17 -2.37 18.87 29.78
CA ALA A 17 -1.67 18.39 28.64
C ALA A 17 -2.74 17.80 27.72
N VAL A 18 -3.14 18.55 26.71
CA VAL A 18 -3.88 18.02 25.60
C VAL A 18 -2.91 17.08 24.91
N HIS A 19 -2.94 15.84 25.34
CA HIS A 19 -2.31 14.78 24.58
C HIS A 19 -3.11 14.69 23.28
N GLY A 20 -2.59 15.31 22.25
CA GLY A 20 -3.11 15.08 20.92
C GLY A 20 -3.18 13.57 20.75
N VAL A 21 -4.37 13.04 20.57
CA VAL A 21 -4.54 11.64 20.24
C VAL A 21 -3.88 11.49 18.89
N ALA A 22 -2.59 11.12 18.89
CA ALA A 22 -1.99 10.59 17.70
C ALA A 22 -2.88 9.44 17.26
N ALA A 23 -3.41 9.50 16.03
CA ALA A 23 -4.17 8.39 15.46
C ALA A 23 -3.38 7.13 15.79
N ALA A 24 -4.02 6.16 16.46
CA ALA A 24 -3.37 4.91 16.82
C ALA A 24 -2.66 4.40 15.56
N PRO A 25 -1.35 4.10 15.61
CA PRO A 25 -0.66 3.59 14.45
C PRO A 25 -1.48 2.40 13.97
N GLN A 26 -1.97 2.47 12.75
CA GLN A 26 -2.57 1.30 12.12
C GLN A 26 -1.55 0.21 12.29
N HIS A 27 -1.95 -0.92 12.85
CA HIS A 27 -1.05 -2.03 13.12
C HIS A 27 -0.34 -2.40 11.82
N LYS A 28 0.81 -1.82 11.63
CA LYS A 28 1.68 -2.17 10.55
C LYS A 28 2.22 -3.56 10.86
N GLY A 29 2.10 -4.44 9.91
CA GLY A 29 2.68 -5.77 10.02
C GLY A 29 4.19 -5.74 9.87
N SER A 30 4.80 -6.89 9.98
CA SER A 30 6.25 -7.08 9.84
C SER A 30 6.62 -7.90 8.60
N ALA A 31 5.66 -8.27 7.78
CA ALA A 31 5.91 -9.02 6.54
C ALA A 31 6.30 -8.09 5.40
N THR A 32 7.06 -8.61 4.46
CA THR A 32 7.55 -7.89 3.29
C THR A 32 7.33 -8.74 2.03
N LEU A 33 6.80 -8.13 1.00
CA LEU A 33 6.77 -8.67 -0.35
C LEU A 33 7.76 -7.89 -1.20
N THR A 34 8.66 -8.59 -1.85
CA THR A 34 9.61 -8.02 -2.80
C THR A 34 9.46 -8.72 -4.13
N GLY A 35 9.94 -8.11 -5.17
CA GLY A 35 9.95 -8.78 -6.44
C GLY A 35 10.45 -7.92 -7.59
N VAL A 36 10.28 -8.45 -8.77
CA VAL A 36 10.62 -7.80 -10.01
C VAL A 36 9.44 -7.90 -10.99
N VAL A 37 9.21 -6.84 -11.72
CA VAL A 37 8.24 -6.81 -12.81
C VAL A 37 9.00 -6.99 -14.12
N LEU A 38 8.68 -8.05 -14.84
CA LEU A 38 9.26 -8.35 -16.16
C LEU A 38 8.23 -8.09 -17.25
N GLY A 39 8.70 -7.60 -18.37
CA GLY A 39 7.91 -7.48 -19.59
C GLY A 39 7.82 -8.79 -20.37
N PRO A 40 7.09 -8.80 -21.51
CA PRO A 40 6.97 -9.99 -22.37
C PRO A 40 8.31 -10.46 -22.93
N ASP A 41 9.29 -9.59 -22.98
CA ASP A 41 10.67 -9.83 -23.44
C ASP A 41 11.61 -10.32 -22.34
N ASP A 42 11.09 -10.63 -21.14
CA ASP A 42 11.85 -11.00 -19.93
C ASP A 42 12.77 -9.90 -19.39
N LYS A 43 12.59 -8.67 -19.84
CA LYS A 43 13.35 -7.52 -19.32
C LYS A 43 12.59 -6.81 -18.22
N PRO A 44 13.31 -6.29 -17.21
CA PRO A 44 12.67 -5.50 -16.18
C PRO A 44 11.91 -4.30 -16.75
N VAL A 45 10.74 -4.04 -16.19
CA VAL A 45 9.90 -2.89 -16.58
C VAL A 45 10.08 -1.78 -15.56
N PRO A 46 10.82 -0.71 -15.91
CA PRO A 46 11.02 0.40 -14.99
C PRO A 46 9.70 1.05 -14.60
N HIS A 47 9.57 1.41 -13.34
CA HIS A 47 8.45 2.18 -12.80
C HIS A 47 7.07 1.55 -13.01
N ALA A 48 7.01 0.24 -13.19
CA ALA A 48 5.74 -0.48 -13.30
C ALA A 48 4.90 -0.28 -12.04
N ALA A 49 3.59 -0.16 -12.22
CA ALA A 49 2.66 -0.10 -11.11
C ALA A 49 2.38 -1.52 -10.59
N VAL A 50 2.44 -1.71 -9.30
CA VAL A 50 2.10 -2.97 -8.62
C VAL A 50 0.92 -2.70 -7.71
N SER A 51 -0.21 -3.28 -8.02
CA SER A 51 -1.42 -3.21 -7.22
C SER A 51 -1.53 -4.44 -6.33
N TYR A 52 -1.91 -4.25 -5.08
CA TYR A 52 -2.09 -5.33 -4.13
C TYR A 52 -3.26 -5.04 -3.18
N GLN A 53 -3.90 -6.08 -2.72
CA GLN A 53 -4.99 -6.00 -1.74
C GLN A 53 -5.07 -7.30 -0.95
N SER A 54 -5.68 -7.25 0.23
CA SER A 54 -6.07 -8.46 0.94
C SER A 54 -7.00 -9.29 0.06
N SER A 55 -6.77 -10.59 -0.01
CA SER A 55 -7.63 -11.50 -0.76
C SER A 55 -9.07 -11.42 -0.22
N GLY A 56 -10.01 -11.21 -1.12
CA GLY A 56 -11.42 -10.95 -0.77
C GLY A 56 -11.71 -9.52 -0.32
N GLY A 57 -10.72 -8.63 -0.27
CA GLY A 57 -10.90 -7.21 -0.02
C GLY A 57 -11.24 -6.42 -1.29
N ASN A 58 -11.59 -5.16 -1.09
CA ASN A 58 -11.96 -4.24 -2.16
C ASN A 58 -11.20 -2.90 -2.10
N ALA A 59 -10.14 -2.84 -1.32
CA ALA A 59 -9.34 -1.65 -1.10
C ALA A 59 -7.91 -1.86 -1.62
N PRO A 60 -7.67 -1.76 -2.93
CA PRO A 60 -6.35 -1.96 -3.49
C PRO A 60 -5.42 -0.80 -3.13
N HIS A 61 -4.17 -1.16 -2.90
CA HIS A 61 -3.04 -0.23 -2.78
C HIS A 61 -2.16 -0.37 -4.01
N ALA A 62 -1.35 0.63 -4.26
CA ALA A 62 -0.38 0.59 -5.35
C ALA A 62 0.99 1.08 -4.89
N VAL A 63 2.01 0.41 -5.37
CA VAL A 63 3.40 0.86 -5.31
C VAL A 63 3.98 0.88 -6.72
N HIS A 64 5.07 1.59 -6.91
CA HIS A 64 5.78 1.61 -8.18
C HIS A 64 7.11 0.90 -8.05
N ALA A 65 7.46 0.14 -9.07
CA ALA A 65 8.79 -0.42 -9.19
C ALA A 65 9.82 0.70 -9.42
N ASP A 66 11.07 0.40 -9.11
CA ASP A 66 12.19 1.30 -9.36
C ASP A 66 12.64 1.27 -10.84
N ALA A 67 13.75 1.92 -11.14
CA ALA A 67 14.33 1.96 -12.49
C ALA A 67 14.77 0.56 -13.00
N HIS A 68 14.91 -0.41 -12.12
CA HIS A 68 15.27 -1.79 -12.43
C HIS A 68 14.09 -2.76 -12.38
N GLY A 69 12.87 -2.24 -12.31
CA GLY A 69 11.66 -3.05 -12.24
C GLY A 69 11.45 -3.73 -10.90
N ARG A 70 12.20 -3.39 -9.87
CA ARG A 70 12.09 -3.99 -8.54
C ARG A 70 11.13 -3.23 -7.67
N PHE A 71 10.34 -3.96 -6.90
CA PHE A 71 9.40 -3.39 -5.95
C PHE A 71 9.58 -4.01 -4.57
N THR A 72 9.22 -3.23 -3.56
CA THR A 72 9.21 -3.67 -2.16
C THR A 72 7.95 -3.14 -1.50
N ILE A 73 7.19 -4.02 -0.87
CA ILE A 73 6.02 -3.69 -0.06
C ILE A 73 6.33 -4.17 1.34
N SER A 74 6.62 -3.23 2.22
CA SER A 74 7.00 -3.52 3.60
C SER A 74 5.82 -3.33 4.56
N GLN A 75 6.00 -3.78 5.80
CA GLN A 75 5.04 -3.58 6.89
C GLN A 75 3.66 -4.15 6.57
N LEU A 76 3.62 -5.27 5.87
CA LEU A 76 2.40 -6.00 5.62
C LEU A 76 1.98 -6.82 6.85
N ARG A 77 0.70 -6.86 7.09
CA ARG A 77 0.12 -7.81 8.05
C ARG A 77 0.20 -9.22 7.51
N ALA A 78 0.30 -10.20 8.39
CA ALA A 78 0.14 -11.60 8.02
C ALA A 78 -1.27 -11.81 7.46
N ASP A 79 -1.35 -12.09 6.18
CA ASP A 79 -2.62 -12.25 5.46
C ASP A 79 -2.34 -12.91 4.10
N ASN A 80 -3.40 -13.15 3.36
CA ASN A 80 -3.34 -13.50 1.95
C ASN A 80 -3.57 -12.24 1.11
N TYR A 81 -2.75 -12.06 0.08
CA TYR A 81 -2.83 -10.91 -0.81
C TYR A 81 -3.03 -11.34 -2.26
N ASP A 82 -3.74 -10.52 -2.99
CA ASP A 82 -3.82 -10.58 -4.44
C ASP A 82 -3.00 -9.45 -5.03
N MET A 83 -2.22 -9.74 -6.06
CA MET A 83 -1.32 -8.77 -6.67
C MET A 83 -1.41 -8.81 -8.19
N ARG A 84 -1.19 -7.66 -8.79
CA ARG A 84 -1.11 -7.48 -10.24
C ARG A 84 -0.17 -6.35 -10.58
N ALA A 85 0.64 -6.53 -11.61
CA ALA A 85 1.46 -5.45 -12.14
C ALA A 85 0.92 -4.93 -13.46
N SER A 86 1.28 -3.68 -13.77
CA SER A 86 0.99 -3.07 -15.06
C SER A 86 2.09 -2.09 -15.45
N GLY A 87 2.32 -1.96 -16.74
CA GLY A 87 3.23 -0.98 -17.29
C GLY A 87 3.06 -0.87 -18.79
N LYS A 88 3.12 0.35 -19.33
CA LYS A 88 3.00 0.63 -20.77
C LYS A 88 1.77 -0.02 -21.43
N GLY A 89 0.63 -0.07 -20.72
CA GLY A 89 -0.60 -0.68 -21.23
C GLY A 89 -0.62 -2.20 -21.21
N VAL A 90 0.37 -2.85 -20.63
CA VAL A 90 0.45 -4.30 -20.48
C VAL A 90 0.25 -4.68 -19.03
N PHE A 91 -0.42 -5.79 -18.78
CA PHE A 91 -0.78 -6.26 -17.43
C PHE A 91 -0.23 -7.67 -17.18
N SER A 92 0.06 -7.96 -15.93
CA SER A 92 0.28 -9.32 -15.46
C SER A 92 -1.05 -10.02 -15.18
N GLU A 93 -1.01 -11.32 -15.00
CA GLU A 93 -2.10 -12.04 -14.36
C GLU A 93 -2.24 -11.57 -12.89
N TRP A 94 -3.42 -11.79 -12.33
CA TRP A 94 -3.61 -11.69 -10.90
C TRP A 94 -2.96 -12.88 -10.21
N GLU A 95 -1.94 -12.62 -9.43
CA GLU A 95 -1.42 -13.58 -8.48
C GLU A 95 -2.29 -13.55 -7.23
N LYS A 96 -3.04 -14.61 -7.01
CA LYS A 96 -4.04 -14.69 -5.94
C LYS A 96 -3.54 -15.49 -4.76
N ASN A 97 -4.06 -15.17 -3.59
CA ASN A 97 -3.82 -15.91 -2.35
C ASN A 97 -2.33 -16.06 -2.02
N ILE A 98 -1.58 -14.97 -2.18
CA ILE A 98 -0.19 -14.93 -1.77
C ILE A 98 -0.17 -14.86 -0.26
N THR A 99 0.18 -15.94 0.40
CA THR A 99 0.26 -16.00 1.87
C THR A 99 1.56 -15.38 2.34
N VAL A 100 1.46 -14.38 3.18
CA VAL A 100 2.60 -13.82 3.92
C VAL A 100 2.39 -14.00 5.41
N ARG A 101 3.44 -14.36 6.10
CA ARG A 101 3.44 -14.60 7.54
C ARG A 101 4.19 -13.49 8.25
N LYS A 102 3.92 -13.34 9.54
CA LYS A 102 4.61 -12.38 10.39
C LYS A 102 6.13 -12.53 10.27
N GLY A 103 6.83 -11.43 9.97
CA GLY A 103 8.28 -11.39 9.83
C GLY A 103 8.84 -12.03 8.56
N GLN A 104 7.99 -12.56 7.69
CA GLN A 104 8.41 -13.20 6.45
C GLN A 104 8.75 -12.15 5.39
N THR A 105 9.83 -12.38 4.65
CA THR A 105 10.11 -11.71 3.39
C THR A 105 9.90 -12.70 2.25
N LYS A 106 8.96 -12.40 1.37
CA LYS A 106 8.64 -13.25 0.22
C LYS A 106 9.02 -12.53 -1.06
N ASN A 107 9.74 -13.22 -1.93
CA ASN A 107 10.14 -12.71 -3.24
C ASN A 107 9.28 -13.33 -4.33
N MET A 108 8.91 -12.52 -5.33
CA MET A 108 8.10 -12.98 -6.44
C MET A 108 8.41 -12.24 -7.73
N THR A 109 8.02 -12.83 -8.84
CA THR A 109 8.14 -12.24 -10.17
C THR A 109 6.75 -12.02 -10.74
N LEU A 110 6.47 -10.81 -11.20
CA LEU A 110 5.25 -10.47 -11.91
C LEU A 110 5.59 -10.24 -13.37
N ARG A 111 4.97 -10.99 -14.26
CA ARG A 111 5.24 -10.92 -15.69
C ARG A 111 4.09 -10.26 -16.41
N LEU A 112 4.38 -9.20 -17.15
CA LEU A 112 3.41 -8.52 -17.99
C LEU A 112 3.19 -9.29 -19.27
N ILE A 113 2.01 -9.84 -19.46
CA ILE A 113 1.69 -10.71 -20.60
C ILE A 113 0.44 -10.31 -21.37
N TYR A 114 -0.43 -9.50 -20.74
CA TYR A 114 -1.68 -9.10 -21.36
C TYR A 114 -1.68 -7.63 -21.74
N ALA A 115 -1.89 -7.33 -23.00
CA ALA A 115 -2.37 -6.01 -23.39
C ALA A 115 -3.83 -5.87 -22.97
N LYS A 116 -4.22 -4.69 -22.53
CA LYS A 116 -5.62 -4.39 -22.23
C LYS A 116 -6.42 -4.55 -23.53
N LYS A 117 -7.09 -5.67 -23.67
CA LYS A 117 -8.04 -5.87 -24.77
C LYS A 117 -9.31 -5.09 -24.45
N VAL A 118 -9.57 -4.04 -25.20
CA VAL A 118 -10.88 -3.42 -25.18
C VAL A 118 -11.88 -4.47 -25.71
N PRO A 119 -12.93 -4.83 -24.95
CA PRO A 119 -13.93 -5.75 -25.47
C PRO A 119 -14.46 -5.26 -26.82
N LYS A 120 -14.58 -6.15 -27.78
CA LYS A 120 -15.05 -5.83 -29.15
C LYS A 120 -16.36 -5.04 -29.19
N ALA A 121 -17.20 -5.20 -28.18
CA ALA A 121 -18.43 -4.45 -28.03
C ALA A 121 -18.22 -2.95 -27.86
N TYR A 122 -17.12 -2.53 -27.23
CA TYR A 122 -16.78 -1.11 -27.06
C TYR A 122 -15.93 -0.57 -28.21
N ALA A 123 -15.23 -1.42 -28.94
CA ALA A 123 -14.44 -1.01 -30.09
C ALA A 123 -15.29 -0.59 -31.29
N LYS A 124 -16.57 -0.97 -31.32
CA LYS A 124 -17.54 -0.63 -32.40
C LYS A 124 -18.37 0.61 -32.12
N ALA A 125 -18.32 1.19 -30.93
CA ALA A 125 -18.96 2.45 -30.66
C ALA A 125 -18.15 3.57 -31.30
N LYS A 126 -18.24 3.70 -32.63
CA LYS A 126 -17.88 4.97 -33.28
C LYS A 126 -18.87 6.01 -32.79
N PRO A 127 -18.39 7.21 -32.38
CA PRO A 127 -19.33 8.30 -32.16
C PRO A 127 -20.11 8.51 -33.46
N GLN A 128 -21.39 8.30 -33.38
CA GLN A 128 -22.25 8.72 -34.49
C GLN A 128 -22.20 10.24 -34.50
N GLN A 129 -21.61 10.73 -35.52
CA GLN A 129 -21.71 12.15 -35.86
C GLN A 129 -23.14 12.46 -36.26
#